data_5fa9e3d5777f60b0cb6eb456af86cf80
#
_entry.id   5fa9e3d5777f60b0cb6eb456af86cf80
#
_cell.length_a   1.000
_cell.length_b   1.000
_cell.length_c   1.000
_cell.angle_alpha   90.00
_cell.angle_beta   90.00
_cell.angle_gamma   90.00
#
_symmetry.space_group_name_H-M   'P 1'
#
loop_
_entity.id
_entity.type
_entity.pdbx_description
1 polymer ?
#
loop_
_entity_poly.entity_id
_entity_poly.type
_entity_poly.pdbx_seq_one_letter_code
_entity_poly.pdbx_strand_id
1 'polypeptide(L)'
;RQLQQWQFFGLAHSCRKAKEQLLQDAELESVSVVVPGRGSRLVGGTISCELTRQELEEALLEGFFSTCGVEDRPTQNTQRTGLRTLGLNYAQDSRILRHLVQFLHESRQRIVDEELPENILKQDFLVPSAILFNGGATKAPLFRDRIVETLNGWLETIEQPNLKLLELSDPDLAVAQGAAYYGSVQRGLGLRIRSANTFSYYIGVESTMPAIPGMPPFMNGLCVAPSGMEEGSEVKLPGMEFGLLVGETAQFRFFISRERKDEAGDLLENAEEELEELASLEVCLEMEDATESQVVPVQLRTILTEVGALELWCEKTDGSQQWKLEFNLRNE
;
A
#
# COMPACT_ATOMS: atom_id res chain seq x y z
N ARG A 1 -20.19 -31.59 15.49
CA ARG A 1 -19.31 -32.27 14.50
C ARG A 1 -18.41 -31.21 13.87
N GLN A 2 -17.09 -31.37 13.99
CA GLN A 2 -16.16 -30.44 13.35
C GLN A 2 -16.10 -30.70 11.85
N LEU A 3 -16.10 -29.63 11.04
CA LEU A 3 -15.86 -29.69 9.60
C LEU A 3 -14.41 -30.07 9.34
N GLN A 4 -14.17 -30.86 8.29
CA GLN A 4 -12.81 -31.07 7.78
C GLN A 4 -12.36 -29.86 6.98
N GLN A 5 -11.05 -29.70 6.82
CA GLN A 5 -10.46 -28.55 6.11
C GLN A 5 -11.03 -28.34 4.71
N TRP A 6 -11.19 -29.40 3.91
CA TRP A 6 -11.78 -29.30 2.58
C TRP A 6 -13.27 -28.91 2.61
N GLN A 7 -14.03 -29.33 3.66
CA GLN A 7 -15.43 -28.90 3.85
C GLN A 7 -15.49 -27.43 4.22
N PHE A 8 -14.52 -26.95 5.00
CA PHE A 8 -14.42 -25.53 5.33
C PHE A 8 -14.17 -24.67 4.08
N PHE A 9 -13.26 -25.08 3.20
CA PHE A 9 -13.05 -24.39 1.92
C PHE A 9 -14.30 -24.43 1.03
N GLY A 10 -14.99 -25.58 0.97
CA GLY A 10 -16.25 -25.70 0.24
C GLY A 10 -17.35 -24.78 0.80
N LEU A 11 -17.44 -24.69 2.13
CA LEU A 11 -18.36 -23.79 2.82
C LEU A 11 -18.03 -22.32 2.49
N ALA A 12 -16.77 -21.91 2.62
CA ALA A 12 -16.34 -20.54 2.31
C ALA A 12 -16.70 -20.14 0.88
N HIS A 13 -16.48 -21.07 -0.10
CA HIS A 13 -16.85 -20.82 -1.49
C HIS A 13 -18.37 -20.72 -1.70
N SER A 14 -19.15 -21.59 -1.04
CA SER A 14 -20.61 -21.58 -1.12
C SER A 14 -21.18 -20.29 -0.47
N CYS A 15 -20.67 -19.89 0.70
CA CYS A 15 -21.03 -18.64 1.35
C CYS A 15 -20.70 -17.41 0.49
N ARG A 16 -19.53 -17.42 -0.18
CA ARG A 16 -19.15 -16.34 -1.08
C ARG A 16 -20.16 -16.18 -2.22
N LYS A 17 -20.54 -17.27 -2.87
CA LYS A 17 -21.55 -17.24 -3.93
C LYS A 17 -22.90 -16.76 -3.43
N ALA A 18 -23.36 -17.27 -2.29
CA ALA A 18 -24.62 -16.87 -1.67
C ALA A 18 -24.63 -15.37 -1.33
N LYS A 19 -23.53 -14.87 -0.76
CA LYS A 19 -23.33 -13.43 -0.48
C LYS A 19 -23.43 -12.60 -1.76
N GLU A 20 -22.71 -12.98 -2.82
CA GLU A 20 -22.70 -12.26 -4.08
C GLU A 20 -24.11 -12.21 -4.71
N GLN A 21 -24.86 -13.32 -4.67
CA GLN A 21 -26.24 -13.38 -5.17
C GLN A 21 -27.19 -12.47 -4.38
N LEU A 22 -27.15 -12.53 -3.03
CA LEU A 22 -27.97 -11.68 -2.17
C LEU A 22 -27.66 -10.19 -2.33
N LEU A 23 -26.39 -9.82 -2.57
CA LEU A 23 -26.00 -8.43 -2.77
C LEU A 23 -26.33 -7.90 -4.17
N GLN A 24 -26.40 -8.78 -5.18
CA GLN A 24 -26.74 -8.40 -6.56
C GLN A 24 -28.24 -8.29 -6.82
N ASP A 25 -29.03 -9.16 -6.19
CA ASP A 25 -30.48 -9.23 -6.40
C ASP A 25 -31.20 -8.78 -5.12
N ALA A 26 -31.78 -7.58 -5.16
CA ALA A 26 -32.48 -6.98 -4.02
C ALA A 26 -33.77 -7.71 -3.61
N GLU A 27 -34.38 -8.45 -4.54
CA GLU A 27 -35.63 -9.18 -4.30
C GLU A 27 -35.41 -10.54 -3.62
N LEU A 28 -34.16 -11.01 -3.57
CA LEU A 28 -33.80 -12.31 -3.05
C LEU A 28 -33.67 -12.27 -1.51
N GLU A 29 -34.54 -12.99 -0.80
CA GLU A 29 -34.60 -13.00 0.66
C GLU A 29 -33.66 -14.02 1.32
N SER A 30 -33.39 -15.15 0.66
CA SER A 30 -32.48 -16.18 1.15
C SER A 30 -31.83 -16.97 0.00
N VAL A 31 -30.65 -17.55 0.28
CA VAL A 31 -29.92 -18.43 -0.64
C VAL A 31 -29.43 -19.66 0.12
N SER A 32 -29.61 -20.84 -0.49
CA SER A 32 -29.14 -22.07 0.09
C SER A 32 -27.62 -22.19 -0.01
N VAL A 33 -26.97 -22.36 1.14
CA VAL A 33 -25.53 -22.64 1.29
C VAL A 33 -25.36 -24.15 1.47
N VAL A 34 -24.59 -24.76 0.59
CA VAL A 34 -24.47 -26.22 0.50
C VAL A 34 -23.01 -26.65 0.69
N VAL A 35 -22.82 -27.67 1.55
CA VAL A 35 -21.50 -28.28 1.78
C VAL A 35 -21.61 -29.80 1.54
N PRO A 36 -20.72 -30.40 0.76
CA PRO A 36 -20.71 -31.85 0.58
C PRO A 36 -20.52 -32.61 1.91
N GLY A 37 -21.38 -33.58 2.16
CA GLY A 37 -21.28 -34.45 3.34
C GLY A 37 -20.17 -35.48 3.20
N ARG A 38 -19.88 -36.20 4.29
CA ARG A 38 -18.93 -37.33 4.30
C ARG A 38 -19.65 -38.58 3.81
N GLY A 39 -19.32 -39.13 2.66
CA GLY A 39 -19.81 -40.43 2.22
C GLY A 39 -19.56 -40.72 0.73
N SER A 40 -19.21 -41.96 0.41
CA SER A 40 -18.98 -42.45 -0.97
C SER A 40 -20.27 -42.88 -1.71
N ARG A 41 -21.44 -42.61 -1.13
CA ARG A 41 -22.73 -42.95 -1.79
C ARG A 41 -23.18 -41.80 -2.68
N LEU A 42 -23.72 -42.14 -3.87
CA LEU A 42 -24.24 -41.17 -4.87
C LEU A 42 -25.33 -40.21 -4.34
N VAL A 43 -25.86 -40.48 -3.15
CA VAL A 43 -26.78 -39.65 -2.36
C VAL A 43 -26.20 -39.45 -0.97
N GLY A 44 -24.92 -39.09 -0.90
CA GLY A 44 -24.23 -38.86 0.37
C GLY A 44 -24.62 -37.49 0.93
N GLY A 45 -25.13 -37.51 2.15
CA GLY A 45 -25.72 -36.42 2.87
C GLY A 45 -25.06 -35.05 2.66
N THR A 46 -25.66 -34.26 1.83
CA THR A 46 -25.36 -32.84 1.65
C THR A 46 -25.86 -32.12 2.91
N ILE A 47 -25.00 -31.31 3.50
CA ILE A 47 -25.40 -30.39 4.57
C ILE A 47 -25.80 -29.09 3.89
N SER A 48 -27.04 -28.65 4.06
CA SER A 48 -27.51 -27.35 3.56
C SER A 48 -28.10 -26.53 4.69
N CYS A 49 -27.89 -25.25 4.62
CA CYS A 49 -28.58 -24.24 5.42
C CYS A 49 -28.94 -23.06 4.52
N GLU A 50 -29.92 -22.28 4.91
CA GLU A 50 -30.22 -21.04 4.21
C GLU A 50 -29.45 -19.91 4.87
N LEU A 51 -28.90 -19.02 4.03
CA LEU A 51 -28.37 -17.72 4.45
C LEU A 51 -29.42 -16.68 4.07
N THR A 52 -29.98 -16.04 5.06
CA THR A 52 -30.95 -14.98 4.84
C THR A 52 -30.26 -13.63 4.56
N ARG A 53 -30.98 -12.74 3.86
CA ARG A 53 -30.53 -11.37 3.64
C ARG A 53 -30.25 -10.66 4.98
N GLN A 54 -31.13 -10.78 5.95
CA GLN A 54 -30.95 -10.15 7.27
C GLN A 54 -29.66 -10.61 7.97
N GLU A 55 -29.39 -11.91 7.99
CA GLU A 55 -28.16 -12.45 8.60
C GLU A 55 -26.90 -11.96 7.86
N LEU A 56 -26.98 -11.87 6.52
CA LEU A 56 -25.88 -11.35 5.70
C LEU A 56 -25.62 -9.87 5.99
N GLU A 57 -26.67 -9.05 5.97
CA GLU A 57 -26.57 -7.61 6.19
C GLU A 57 -26.05 -7.30 7.60
N GLU A 58 -26.57 -7.97 8.62
CA GLU A 58 -26.09 -7.84 9.99
C GLU A 58 -24.62 -8.21 10.12
N ALA A 59 -24.21 -9.37 9.57
CA ALA A 59 -22.81 -9.82 9.62
C ALA A 59 -21.86 -8.88 8.89
N LEU A 60 -22.27 -8.31 7.74
CA LEU A 60 -21.43 -7.42 6.94
C LEU A 60 -21.37 -6.01 7.53
N LEU A 61 -22.52 -5.45 7.93
CA LEU A 61 -22.57 -4.09 8.46
C LEU A 61 -21.91 -4.00 9.84
N GLU A 62 -22.24 -4.90 10.75
CA GLU A 62 -21.67 -4.84 12.11
C GLU A 62 -20.23 -5.38 12.16
N GLY A 63 -19.87 -6.32 11.28
CA GLY A 63 -18.53 -6.89 11.23
C GLY A 63 -17.50 -6.02 10.50
N PHE A 64 -17.90 -5.32 9.44
CA PHE A 64 -16.97 -4.59 8.57
C PHE A 64 -17.29 -3.10 8.40
N PHE A 65 -18.55 -2.71 8.48
CA PHE A 65 -19.02 -1.35 8.25
C PHE A 65 -19.80 -0.78 9.44
N SER A 66 -19.48 -1.23 10.67
CA SER A 66 -20.09 -0.66 11.87
C SER A 66 -19.83 0.85 11.93
N THR A 67 -20.87 1.62 12.26
CA THR A 67 -20.75 3.07 12.44
C THR A 67 -19.75 3.40 13.52
N CYS A 68 -19.04 4.50 13.36
CA CYS A 68 -18.06 5.00 14.32
C CYS A 68 -18.05 6.53 14.33
N GLY A 69 -17.55 7.10 15.42
CA GLY A 69 -17.30 8.54 15.50
C GLY A 69 -16.01 8.94 14.78
N VAL A 70 -15.86 10.24 14.51
CA VAL A 70 -14.67 10.80 13.86
C VAL A 70 -13.40 10.67 14.72
N GLU A 71 -13.54 10.40 16.01
CA GLU A 71 -12.42 10.18 16.95
C GLU A 71 -12.01 8.71 17.08
N ASP A 72 -12.82 7.80 16.56
CA ASP A 72 -12.51 6.37 16.63
C ASP A 72 -11.30 6.03 15.76
N ARG A 73 -10.47 5.11 16.25
CA ARG A 73 -9.27 4.63 15.54
C ARG A 73 -9.32 3.11 15.43
N PRO A 74 -8.64 2.53 14.43
CA PRO A 74 -8.48 1.09 14.36
C PRO A 74 -7.78 0.55 15.60
N THR A 75 -8.25 -0.59 16.08
CA THR A 75 -7.63 -1.25 17.23
C THR A 75 -6.30 -1.86 16.80
N GLN A 76 -5.20 -1.41 17.42
CA GLN A 76 -3.88 -2.02 17.25
C GLN A 76 -3.64 -3.01 18.37
N ASN A 77 -3.40 -4.26 18.03
CA ASN A 77 -2.98 -5.25 19.02
C ASN A 77 -1.46 -5.13 19.21
N THR A 78 -1.04 -4.60 20.35
CA THR A 78 0.36 -4.39 20.70
C THR A 78 1.13 -5.69 20.95
N GLN A 79 0.43 -6.81 21.15
CA GLN A 79 1.07 -8.12 21.34
C GLN A 79 1.34 -8.78 19.98
N ARG A 80 2.58 -8.67 19.51
CA ARG A 80 3.04 -9.37 18.29
C ARG A 80 3.38 -10.82 18.64
N THR A 81 2.77 -11.78 17.93
CA THR A 81 3.15 -13.19 18.01
C THR A 81 4.46 -13.40 17.24
N GLY A 82 5.44 -14.07 17.87
CA GLY A 82 6.77 -14.28 17.27
C GLY A 82 6.81 -15.16 16.02
N LEU A 83 5.71 -15.89 15.70
CA LEU A 83 5.59 -16.70 14.49
C LEU A 83 4.27 -16.38 13.78
N ARG A 84 4.33 -16.09 12.49
CA ARG A 84 3.17 -15.87 11.62
C ARG A 84 3.25 -16.77 10.41
N THR A 85 2.08 -17.15 9.89
CA THR A 85 2.00 -17.83 8.59
C THR A 85 2.37 -16.83 7.49
N LEU A 86 3.18 -17.23 6.52
CA LEU A 86 3.47 -16.42 5.35
C LEU A 86 2.17 -16.18 4.55
N GLY A 87 1.86 -14.94 4.27
CA GLY A 87 0.66 -14.51 3.55
C GLY A 87 0.52 -13.00 3.54
N LEU A 88 -0.57 -12.49 2.93
CA LEU A 88 -0.88 -11.07 2.92
C LEU A 88 -1.14 -10.56 4.34
N ASN A 89 -0.57 -9.41 4.67
CA ASN A 89 -0.82 -8.72 5.93
C ASN A 89 -2.18 -7.99 5.83
N TYR A 90 -3.21 -8.60 6.41
CA TYR A 90 -4.48 -7.92 6.58
C TYR A 90 -4.48 -7.08 7.86
N ALA A 91 -5.20 -5.96 7.83
CA ALA A 91 -5.43 -5.14 9.01
C ALA A 91 -6.09 -5.97 10.12
N GLN A 92 -5.67 -5.76 11.37
CA GLN A 92 -6.19 -6.51 12.52
C GLN A 92 -7.61 -6.09 12.89
N ASP A 93 -7.96 -4.83 12.70
CA ASP A 93 -9.33 -4.33 12.87
C ASP A 93 -10.06 -4.48 11.53
N SER A 94 -11.15 -5.25 11.51
CA SER A 94 -11.97 -5.46 10.31
C SER A 94 -12.85 -4.27 9.94
N ARG A 95 -13.02 -3.29 10.85
CA ARG A 95 -13.96 -2.17 10.70
C ARG A 95 -13.41 -1.09 9.78
N ILE A 96 -13.85 -1.12 8.53
CA ILE A 96 -13.36 -0.26 7.43
C ILE A 96 -13.50 1.23 7.75
N LEU A 97 -14.62 1.63 8.39
CA LEU A 97 -14.85 3.05 8.70
C LEU A 97 -13.83 3.64 9.68
N ARG A 98 -13.28 2.84 10.59
CA ARG A 98 -12.20 3.30 11.47
C ARG A 98 -10.89 3.57 10.73
N HIS A 99 -10.58 2.75 9.74
CA HIS A 99 -9.44 3.00 8.86
C HIS A 99 -9.66 4.26 8.00
N LEU A 100 -10.90 4.51 7.58
CA LEU A 100 -11.25 5.74 6.87
C LEU A 100 -11.06 6.97 7.76
N VAL A 101 -11.48 6.92 9.03
CA VAL A 101 -11.20 7.98 10.01
C VAL A 101 -9.70 8.25 10.12
N GLN A 102 -8.93 7.19 10.35
CA GLN A 102 -7.46 7.31 10.44
C GLN A 102 -6.87 7.95 9.20
N PHE A 103 -7.28 7.51 8.01
CA PHE A 103 -6.83 8.07 6.74
C PHE A 103 -7.13 9.57 6.62
N LEU A 104 -8.33 10.01 7.01
CA LEU A 104 -8.71 11.42 6.94
C LEU A 104 -7.88 12.29 7.92
N HIS A 105 -7.58 11.79 9.12
CA HIS A 105 -6.72 12.49 10.06
C HIS A 105 -5.26 12.58 9.57
N GLU A 106 -4.69 11.48 9.12
CA GLU A 106 -3.33 11.47 8.57
C GLU A 106 -3.21 12.36 7.33
N SER A 107 -4.25 12.35 6.47
CA SER A 107 -4.28 13.22 5.30
C SER A 107 -4.31 14.69 5.68
N ARG A 108 -5.06 15.06 6.73
CA ARG A 108 -5.10 16.43 7.24
C ARG A 108 -3.73 16.92 7.70
N GLN A 109 -2.97 16.09 8.39
CA GLN A 109 -1.63 16.43 8.88
C GLN A 109 -0.60 16.67 7.77
N ARG A 110 -0.83 16.13 6.58
CA ARG A 110 0.08 16.25 5.43
C ARG A 110 -0.17 17.47 4.55
N ILE A 111 -1.33 18.13 4.70
CA ILE A 111 -1.69 19.28 3.89
C ILE A 111 -1.16 20.54 4.55
N VAL A 112 -0.52 21.41 3.74
CA VAL A 112 -0.04 22.72 4.17
C VAL A 112 -1.23 23.65 4.40
N ASP A 113 -1.26 24.32 5.53
CA ASP A 113 -2.40 25.15 5.97
C ASP A 113 -2.75 26.30 5.02
N GLU A 114 -1.78 26.83 4.28
CA GLU A 114 -1.95 27.92 3.33
C GLU A 114 -2.88 27.61 2.14
N GLU A 115 -3.13 26.32 1.89
CA GLU A 115 -3.92 25.85 0.74
C GLU A 115 -5.40 25.59 1.08
N LEU A 116 -5.78 25.65 2.36
CA LEU A 116 -7.11 25.26 2.81
C LEU A 116 -7.93 26.45 3.35
N PRO A 117 -9.26 26.46 3.14
CA PRO A 117 -10.17 27.41 3.76
C PRO A 117 -10.14 27.31 5.31
N GLU A 118 -10.28 28.45 5.99
CA GLU A 118 -10.22 28.52 7.47
C GLU A 118 -11.20 27.60 8.20
N ASN A 119 -12.38 27.36 7.65
CA ASN A 119 -13.38 26.46 8.24
C ASN A 119 -12.93 24.99 8.21
N ILE A 120 -12.07 24.60 7.26
CA ILE A 120 -11.48 23.27 7.16
C ILE A 120 -10.24 23.17 8.04
N LEU A 121 -9.47 24.24 8.17
CA LEU A 121 -8.28 24.30 9.02
C LEU A 121 -8.56 24.04 10.51
N LYS A 122 -9.77 24.34 10.97
CA LYS A 122 -10.19 24.12 12.37
C LYS A 122 -10.48 22.66 12.71
N GLN A 123 -10.50 21.78 11.71
CA GLN A 123 -10.80 20.36 11.92
C GLN A 123 -9.52 19.54 12.01
N ASP A 124 -9.51 18.55 12.88
CA ASP A 124 -8.39 17.61 13.06
C ASP A 124 -8.35 16.53 11.97
N PHE A 125 -9.33 16.49 11.08
CA PHE A 125 -9.42 15.57 9.96
C PHE A 125 -9.70 16.30 8.65
N LEU A 126 -9.27 15.72 7.53
CA LEU A 126 -9.56 16.25 6.21
C LEU A 126 -11.06 16.10 5.91
N VAL A 127 -11.73 17.23 5.71
CA VAL A 127 -13.16 17.28 5.43
C VAL A 127 -13.43 16.98 3.97
N PRO A 128 -14.02 15.80 3.63
CA PRO A 128 -14.31 15.46 2.25
C PRO A 128 -15.54 16.24 1.74
N SER A 129 -15.50 16.73 0.51
CA SER A 129 -16.62 17.38 -0.17
C SER A 129 -17.37 16.48 -1.15
N ALA A 130 -16.70 15.42 -1.62
CA ALA A 130 -17.24 14.46 -2.57
C ALA A 130 -16.65 13.07 -2.36
N ILE A 131 -17.38 12.05 -2.80
CA ILE A 131 -16.93 10.65 -2.78
C ILE A 131 -17.18 9.99 -4.14
N LEU A 132 -16.21 9.22 -4.61
CA LEU A 132 -16.31 8.37 -5.79
C LEU A 132 -16.07 6.92 -5.35
N PHE A 133 -17.02 6.04 -5.65
CA PHE A 133 -16.87 4.61 -5.40
C PHE A 133 -16.33 3.89 -6.63
N ASN A 134 -15.32 3.04 -6.42
CA ASN A 134 -14.73 2.21 -7.46
C ASN A 134 -14.46 0.79 -6.94
N GLY A 135 -14.38 -0.17 -7.86
CA GLY A 135 -14.09 -1.57 -7.56
C GLY A 135 -15.31 -2.41 -7.21
N GLY A 136 -15.13 -3.74 -7.27
CA GLY A 136 -16.22 -4.71 -7.14
C GLY A 136 -16.90 -4.73 -5.77
N ALA A 137 -16.17 -4.48 -4.69
CA ALA A 137 -16.73 -4.49 -3.33
C ALA A 137 -17.77 -3.38 -3.12
N THR A 138 -17.58 -2.23 -3.75
CA THR A 138 -18.47 -1.07 -3.63
C THR A 138 -19.63 -1.07 -4.61
N LYS A 139 -19.82 -2.14 -5.38
CA LYS A 139 -21.02 -2.29 -6.24
C LYS A 139 -22.31 -2.44 -5.44
N ALA A 140 -22.24 -3.10 -4.27
CA ALA A 140 -23.39 -3.27 -3.41
C ALA A 140 -23.83 -1.93 -2.79
N PRO A 141 -25.10 -1.49 -3.03
CA PRO A 141 -25.62 -0.24 -2.44
C PRO A 141 -25.49 -0.22 -0.92
N LEU A 142 -25.72 -1.35 -0.26
CA LEU A 142 -25.61 -1.53 1.19
C LEU A 142 -24.33 -0.91 1.78
N PHE A 143 -23.18 -1.14 1.16
CA PHE A 143 -21.89 -0.62 1.66
C PHE A 143 -21.72 0.87 1.36
N ARG A 144 -22.11 1.29 0.15
CA ARG A 144 -22.03 2.71 -0.24
C ARG A 144 -22.90 3.58 0.65
N ASP A 145 -24.14 3.14 0.87
CA ASP A 145 -25.11 3.89 1.68
C ASP A 145 -24.63 4.02 3.13
N ARG A 146 -24.10 2.94 3.73
CA ARG A 146 -23.54 2.96 5.08
C ARG A 146 -22.31 3.90 5.19
N ILE A 147 -21.42 3.89 4.21
CA ILE A 147 -20.25 4.78 4.17
C ILE A 147 -20.70 6.24 4.05
N VAL A 148 -21.61 6.54 3.13
CA VAL A 148 -22.13 7.89 2.91
C VAL A 148 -22.89 8.42 4.12
N GLU A 149 -23.75 7.59 4.72
CA GLU A 149 -24.49 7.91 5.93
C GLU A 149 -23.53 8.28 7.09
N THR A 150 -22.51 7.47 7.32
CA THR A 150 -21.54 7.70 8.38
C THR A 150 -20.73 8.98 8.16
N LEU A 151 -20.25 9.20 6.94
CA LEU A 151 -19.51 10.41 6.58
C LEU A 151 -20.38 11.67 6.69
N ASN A 152 -21.63 11.61 6.22
CA ASN A 152 -22.57 12.74 6.36
C ASN A 152 -22.87 13.03 7.83
N GLY A 153 -22.98 11.98 8.67
CA GLY A 153 -23.12 12.16 10.11
C GLY A 153 -21.94 12.92 10.73
N TRP A 154 -20.69 12.66 10.29
CA TRP A 154 -19.53 13.44 10.76
C TRP A 154 -19.58 14.88 10.25
N LEU A 155 -19.94 15.11 8.98
CA LEU A 155 -20.06 16.45 8.39
C LEU A 155 -21.14 17.29 9.06
N GLU A 156 -22.26 16.69 9.45
CA GLU A 156 -23.33 17.36 10.18
C GLU A 156 -22.85 17.89 11.55
N THR A 157 -22.00 17.13 12.26
CA THR A 157 -21.45 17.58 13.57
C THR A 157 -20.59 18.86 13.47
N ILE A 158 -20.04 19.13 12.29
CA ILE A 158 -19.20 20.31 12.02
C ILE A 158 -19.87 21.32 11.09
N GLU A 159 -21.20 21.24 10.92
CA GLU A 159 -22.01 22.14 10.11
C GLU A 159 -21.55 22.25 8.65
N GLN A 160 -21.05 21.16 8.08
CA GLN A 160 -20.67 21.06 6.67
C GLN A 160 -21.78 20.44 5.81
N PRO A 161 -21.87 20.78 4.53
CA PRO A 161 -22.86 20.19 3.62
C PRO A 161 -22.58 18.69 3.41
N ASN A 162 -23.64 17.94 3.09
CA ASN A 162 -23.54 16.54 2.75
C ASN A 162 -22.60 16.31 1.56
N LEU A 163 -21.97 15.14 1.55
CA LEU A 163 -21.09 14.70 0.47
C LEU A 163 -21.79 14.67 -0.88
N LYS A 164 -21.09 15.17 -1.89
CA LYS A 164 -21.48 14.96 -3.28
C LYS A 164 -21.06 13.54 -3.71
N LEU A 165 -22.05 12.71 -4.08
CA LEU A 165 -21.76 11.41 -4.69
C LEU A 165 -21.38 11.62 -6.15
N LEU A 166 -20.18 11.20 -6.53
CA LEU A 166 -19.69 11.22 -7.90
C LEU A 166 -20.05 9.88 -8.58
N GLU A 167 -20.49 9.97 -9.82
CA GLU A 167 -20.87 8.81 -10.59
C GLU A 167 -19.68 8.25 -11.39
N LEU A 168 -19.52 6.95 -11.38
CA LEU A 168 -18.61 6.21 -12.23
C LEU A 168 -19.45 5.36 -13.20
N SER A 169 -19.13 5.45 -14.49
CA SER A 169 -19.92 4.78 -15.54
C SER A 169 -19.95 3.25 -15.38
N ASP A 170 -18.81 2.64 -15.08
CA ASP A 170 -18.69 1.20 -14.85
C ASP A 170 -17.47 0.88 -13.98
N PRO A 171 -17.68 0.40 -12.73
CA PRO A 171 -16.58 0.02 -11.83
C PRO A 171 -15.71 -1.13 -12.36
N ASP A 172 -16.22 -2.01 -13.21
CA ASP A 172 -15.44 -3.12 -13.78
C ASP A 172 -14.48 -2.66 -14.88
N LEU A 173 -14.85 -1.60 -15.59
CA LEU A 173 -14.05 -1.04 -16.68
C LEU A 173 -13.13 0.11 -16.22
N ALA A 174 -13.25 0.58 -15.00
CA ALA A 174 -12.53 1.74 -14.49
C ALA A 174 -11.01 1.64 -14.65
N VAL A 175 -10.44 0.46 -14.36
CA VAL A 175 -8.99 0.23 -14.51
C VAL A 175 -8.57 0.26 -15.96
N ALA A 176 -9.33 -0.38 -16.86
CA ALA A 176 -9.04 -0.38 -18.29
C ALA A 176 -9.17 1.02 -18.91
N GLN A 177 -10.21 1.77 -18.51
CA GLN A 177 -10.40 3.17 -18.93
C GLN A 177 -9.27 4.06 -18.41
N GLY A 178 -8.86 3.89 -17.16
CA GLY A 178 -7.73 4.59 -16.55
C GLY A 178 -6.42 4.31 -17.30
N ALA A 179 -6.15 3.05 -17.64
CA ALA A 179 -4.96 2.67 -18.41
C ALA A 179 -4.97 3.28 -19.83
N ALA A 180 -6.13 3.28 -20.50
CA ALA A 180 -6.26 3.91 -21.82
C ALA A 180 -6.06 5.43 -21.74
N TYR A 181 -6.65 6.08 -20.73
CA TYR A 181 -6.45 7.51 -20.48
C TYR A 181 -4.99 7.83 -20.18
N TYR A 182 -4.34 7.03 -19.35
CA TYR A 182 -2.91 7.19 -19.02
C TYR A 182 -2.03 7.08 -20.29
N GLY A 183 -2.31 6.12 -21.18
CA GLY A 183 -1.63 6.03 -22.49
C GLY A 183 -1.82 7.28 -23.36
N SER A 184 -2.96 7.98 -23.25
CA SER A 184 -3.19 9.27 -23.91
C SER A 184 -2.38 10.39 -23.27
N VAL A 185 -2.32 10.43 -21.94
CA VAL A 185 -1.52 11.39 -21.17
C VAL A 185 -0.03 11.28 -21.52
N GLN A 186 0.51 10.07 -21.66
CA GLN A 186 1.89 9.83 -22.08
C GLN A 186 2.22 10.41 -23.49
N ARG A 187 1.19 10.56 -24.32
CA ARG A 187 1.31 11.22 -25.64
C ARG A 187 1.09 12.72 -25.60
N GLY A 188 1.00 13.31 -24.41
CA GLY A 188 0.73 14.73 -24.23
C GLY A 188 -0.75 15.12 -24.40
N LEU A 189 -1.68 14.14 -24.43
CA LEU A 189 -3.11 14.36 -24.56
C LEU A 189 -3.77 14.13 -23.21
N GLY A 190 -4.25 15.19 -22.58
CA GLY A 190 -4.97 15.13 -21.30
C GLY A 190 -4.21 15.66 -20.10
N LEU A 191 -4.83 15.55 -18.92
CA LEU A 191 -4.29 16.04 -17.67
C LEU A 191 -3.64 14.88 -16.92
N ARG A 192 -2.34 15.01 -16.59
CA ARG A 192 -1.65 14.06 -15.73
C ARG A 192 -1.95 14.36 -14.27
N ILE A 193 -2.53 13.39 -13.55
CA ILE A 193 -2.57 13.44 -12.09
C ILE A 193 -1.15 13.08 -11.63
N ARG A 194 -0.48 14.01 -10.94
CA ARG A 194 0.85 13.79 -10.40
C ARG A 194 0.70 13.15 -9.03
N SER A 195 1.45 12.09 -8.80
CA SER A 195 1.63 11.48 -7.49
C SER A 195 3.09 11.65 -7.10
N ALA A 196 3.33 11.93 -5.85
CA ALA A 196 4.66 12.06 -5.31
C ALA A 196 4.82 11.10 -4.13
N ASN A 197 6.03 10.57 -3.93
CA ASN A 197 6.31 9.76 -2.78
C ASN A 197 6.18 10.58 -1.49
N THR A 198 5.63 9.96 -0.46
CA THR A 198 5.36 10.63 0.83
C THR A 198 6.60 10.66 1.72
N PHE A 199 7.54 9.74 1.51
CA PHE A 199 8.67 9.48 2.39
C PHE A 199 9.99 9.76 1.67
N SER A 200 11.05 10.06 2.43
CA SER A 200 12.41 10.06 1.90
C SER A 200 13.02 8.67 2.00
N TYR A 201 13.66 8.21 0.91
CA TYR A 201 14.26 6.88 0.83
C TYR A 201 15.77 6.97 0.71
N TYR A 202 16.45 6.06 1.40
CA TYR A 202 17.91 6.06 1.52
C TYR A 202 18.47 4.69 1.21
N ILE A 203 19.66 4.67 0.61
CA ILE A 203 20.49 3.46 0.50
C ILE A 203 21.63 3.52 1.51
N GLY A 204 21.91 2.40 2.18
CA GLY A 204 23.04 2.28 3.07
C GLY A 204 24.37 2.31 2.33
N VAL A 205 25.28 3.18 2.76
CA VAL A 205 26.63 3.29 2.26
C VAL A 205 27.60 3.15 3.42
N GLU A 206 28.57 2.24 3.33
CA GLU A 206 29.61 2.10 4.33
C GLU A 206 30.44 3.37 4.45
N SER A 207 30.66 3.79 5.70
CA SER A 207 31.54 4.93 5.97
C SER A 207 32.99 4.60 5.67
N THR A 208 33.74 5.55 5.11
CA THR A 208 35.19 5.44 4.90
C THR A 208 36.02 5.70 6.17
N MET A 209 35.36 5.80 7.32
CA MET A 209 36.07 6.01 8.62
C MET A 209 36.89 4.78 9.00
N PRO A 210 38.03 4.98 9.67
CA PRO A 210 38.84 3.86 10.17
C PRO A 210 38.02 2.93 11.06
N ALA A 211 38.19 1.62 10.89
CA ALA A 211 37.53 0.63 11.75
C ALA A 211 37.93 0.80 13.20
N ILE A 212 36.93 0.82 14.09
CA ILE A 212 37.14 0.85 15.56
C ILE A 212 37.05 -0.60 16.05
N PRO A 213 38.06 -1.12 16.76
CA PRO A 213 38.02 -2.50 17.25
C PRO A 213 36.82 -2.76 18.16
N GLY A 214 36.00 -3.77 17.77
CA GLY A 214 34.81 -4.16 18.52
C GLY A 214 33.52 -3.41 18.11
N MET A 215 33.57 -2.49 17.13
CA MET A 215 32.41 -1.83 16.57
C MET A 215 32.26 -2.23 15.10
N PRO A 216 31.03 -2.48 14.63
CA PRO A 216 30.77 -2.64 13.20
C PRO A 216 31.09 -1.35 12.44
N PRO A 217 31.33 -1.42 11.11
CA PRO A 217 31.48 -0.22 10.29
C PRO A 217 30.22 0.65 10.40
N PHE A 218 30.42 1.96 10.50
CA PHE A 218 29.30 2.90 10.50
C PHE A 218 28.61 2.89 9.13
N MET A 219 27.29 2.80 9.15
CA MET A 219 26.46 2.85 7.94
C MET A 219 25.87 4.26 7.81
N ASN A 220 26.19 4.92 6.70
CA ASN A 220 25.57 6.19 6.33
C ASN A 220 24.35 5.95 5.44
N GLY A 221 23.38 6.84 5.51
CA GLY A 221 22.20 6.83 4.64
C GLY A 221 22.33 7.87 3.53
N LEU A 222 22.43 7.43 2.28
CA LEU A 222 22.41 8.33 1.13
C LEU A 222 20.96 8.52 0.68
N CYS A 223 20.45 9.75 0.69
CA CYS A 223 19.11 10.05 0.19
C CYS A 223 19.08 9.84 -1.34
N VAL A 224 18.36 8.82 -1.79
CA VAL A 224 18.25 8.47 -3.22
C VAL A 224 16.91 8.89 -3.82
N ALA A 225 15.86 9.05 -3.01
CA ALA A 225 14.57 9.58 -3.45
C ALA A 225 13.98 10.46 -2.32
N PRO A 226 14.03 11.79 -2.47
CA PRO A 226 13.49 12.71 -1.48
C PRO A 226 11.95 12.64 -1.42
N SER A 227 11.39 12.98 -0.25
CA SER A 227 9.95 13.19 -0.12
C SER A 227 9.47 14.24 -1.12
N GLY A 228 8.36 13.96 -1.79
CA GLY A 228 7.83 14.84 -2.84
C GLY A 228 8.37 14.53 -4.25
N MET A 229 9.26 13.56 -4.43
CA MET A 229 9.70 13.12 -5.76
C MET A 229 8.52 12.55 -6.54
N GLU A 230 8.28 13.05 -7.75
CA GLU A 230 7.14 12.63 -8.58
C GLU A 230 7.36 11.24 -9.19
N GLU A 231 6.30 10.42 -9.22
CA GLU A 231 6.30 9.15 -9.96
C GLU A 231 6.60 9.39 -11.45
N GLY A 232 7.43 8.53 -12.03
CA GLY A 232 7.92 8.66 -13.39
C GLY A 232 9.04 9.70 -13.57
N SER A 233 9.61 10.20 -12.47
CA SER A 233 10.77 11.09 -12.52
C SER A 233 12.08 10.36 -12.28
N GLU A 234 13.16 11.00 -12.74
CA GLU A 234 14.53 10.52 -12.64
C GLU A 234 15.39 11.58 -11.95
N VAL A 235 16.23 11.14 -11.01
CA VAL A 235 17.23 11.99 -10.37
C VAL A 235 18.60 11.36 -10.52
N LYS A 236 19.54 12.11 -11.08
CA LYS A 236 20.97 11.75 -11.06
C LYS A 236 21.60 12.36 -9.83
N LEU A 237 22.49 11.62 -9.19
CA LEU A 237 23.25 12.08 -8.04
C LEU A 237 24.62 12.59 -8.54
N PRO A 238 24.71 13.85 -9.00
CA PRO A 238 25.91 14.36 -9.65
C PRO A 238 27.04 14.61 -8.63
N GLY A 239 28.26 14.34 -9.06
CA GLY A 239 29.46 14.69 -8.30
C GLY A 239 29.85 13.71 -7.20
N MET A 240 29.13 12.63 -6.99
CA MET A 240 29.46 11.57 -6.04
C MET A 240 29.79 10.28 -6.79
N GLU A 241 30.95 9.70 -6.47
CA GLU A 241 31.35 8.38 -6.94
C GLU A 241 31.33 7.41 -5.76
N PHE A 242 30.77 6.23 -6.00
CA PHE A 242 30.67 5.17 -4.99
C PHE A 242 31.40 3.93 -5.47
N GLY A 243 31.95 3.17 -4.55
CA GLY A 243 32.51 1.85 -4.85
C GLY A 243 31.43 0.79 -4.85
N LEU A 244 31.10 0.22 -6.01
CA LEU A 244 30.17 -0.88 -6.14
C LEU A 244 30.91 -2.23 -6.12
N LEU A 245 30.54 -3.11 -5.18
CA LEU A 245 31.08 -4.46 -5.12
C LEU A 245 30.38 -5.34 -6.18
N VAL A 246 31.15 -5.94 -7.05
CA VAL A 246 30.69 -6.84 -8.12
C VAL A 246 31.45 -8.15 -8.08
N GLY A 247 30.83 -9.25 -8.56
CA GLY A 247 31.43 -10.57 -8.61
C GLY A 247 31.23 -11.41 -7.36
N GLU A 248 30.69 -10.85 -6.29
CA GLU A 248 30.26 -11.60 -5.09
C GLU A 248 28.93 -11.08 -4.58
N THR A 249 28.30 -11.86 -3.67
CA THR A 249 27.00 -11.45 -3.08
C THR A 249 27.22 -10.29 -2.11
N ALA A 250 26.55 -9.18 -2.37
CA ALA A 250 26.55 -8.00 -1.53
C ALA A 250 25.13 -7.71 -1.02
N GLN A 251 25.06 -7.13 0.18
CA GLN A 251 23.83 -6.69 0.79
C GLN A 251 23.64 -5.19 0.59
N PHE A 252 22.50 -4.81 0.04
CA PHE A 252 22.08 -3.44 -0.12
C PHE A 252 20.95 -3.16 0.87
N ARG A 253 21.24 -2.37 1.90
CA ARG A 253 20.28 -2.01 2.94
C ARG A 253 19.53 -0.76 2.51
N PHE A 254 18.22 -0.79 2.67
CA PHE A 254 17.32 0.26 2.24
C PHE A 254 16.56 0.81 3.43
N PHE A 255 16.54 2.13 3.57
CA PHE A 255 15.96 2.82 4.71
C PHE A 255 14.92 3.84 4.28
N ILE A 256 14.07 4.23 5.20
CA ILE A 256 13.00 5.20 5.02
C ILE A 256 12.99 6.21 6.17
N SER A 257 12.58 7.44 5.88
CA SER A 257 12.17 8.41 6.88
C SER A 257 10.83 9.03 6.53
N ARG A 258 9.96 9.11 7.54
CA ARG A 258 8.64 9.74 7.46
C ARG A 258 8.66 11.22 7.76
N GLU A 259 9.73 11.71 8.39
CA GLU A 259 9.83 13.05 8.95
C GLU A 259 10.86 13.92 8.21
N ARG A 260 11.93 13.32 7.71
CA ARG A 260 13.04 14.04 7.08
C ARG A 260 12.68 14.48 5.66
N LYS A 261 13.16 15.66 5.29
CA LYS A 261 13.04 16.26 3.94
C LYS A 261 14.42 16.56 3.36
N ASP A 262 15.28 15.54 3.34
CA ASP A 262 16.62 15.65 2.76
C ASP A 262 16.52 15.71 1.23
N GLU A 263 17.49 16.32 0.58
CA GLU A 263 17.58 16.38 -0.88
C GLU A 263 18.30 15.13 -1.44
N ALA A 264 18.09 14.83 -2.71
CA ALA A 264 18.77 13.71 -3.36
C ALA A 264 20.29 13.93 -3.39
N GLY A 265 21.04 12.98 -2.83
CA GLY A 265 22.49 13.07 -2.66
C GLY A 265 22.92 13.49 -1.25
N ASP A 266 22.01 13.90 -0.38
CA ASP A 266 22.37 14.16 1.01
C ASP A 266 22.79 12.87 1.71
N LEU A 267 23.90 12.97 2.44
CA LEU A 267 24.47 11.86 3.20
C LEU A 267 24.21 12.06 4.69
N LEU A 268 23.48 11.14 5.27
CA LEU A 268 23.18 11.11 6.70
C LEU A 268 24.12 10.15 7.41
N GLU A 269 24.82 10.62 8.43
CA GLU A 269 25.66 9.77 9.28
C GLU A 269 24.76 8.90 10.19
N ASN A 270 25.23 7.69 10.51
CA ASN A 270 24.51 6.75 11.39
C ASN A 270 23.06 6.45 10.98
N ALA A 271 22.87 5.98 9.77
CA ALA A 271 21.54 5.64 9.23
C ALA A 271 20.72 4.71 10.15
N GLU A 272 21.37 3.79 10.84
CA GLU A 272 20.71 2.81 11.72
C GLU A 272 20.07 3.44 12.97
N GLU A 273 20.53 4.61 13.39
CA GLU A 273 19.99 5.29 14.57
C GLU A 273 18.86 6.26 14.20
N GLU A 274 18.90 6.83 12.98
CA GLU A 274 18.00 7.92 12.58
C GLU A 274 16.93 7.50 11.58
N LEU A 275 17.09 6.34 10.92
CA LEU A 275 16.20 5.87 9.87
C LEU A 275 15.59 4.52 10.22
N GLU A 276 14.41 4.26 9.69
CA GLU A 276 13.74 2.96 9.75
C GLU A 276 14.26 2.06 8.61
N GLU A 277 14.82 0.89 8.93
CA GLU A 277 15.23 -0.07 7.89
C GLU A 277 14.00 -0.72 7.29
N LEU A 278 13.82 -0.55 5.96
CA LEU A 278 12.68 -1.03 5.22
C LEU A 278 12.91 -2.45 4.69
N ALA A 279 14.01 -2.63 3.99
CA ALA A 279 14.38 -3.89 3.35
C ALA A 279 15.88 -4.01 3.18
N SER A 280 16.36 -5.24 3.06
CA SER A 280 17.70 -5.50 2.55
C SER A 280 17.62 -6.40 1.32
N LEU A 281 18.37 -6.06 0.28
CA LEU A 281 18.48 -6.83 -0.95
C LEU A 281 19.85 -7.49 -1.00
N GLU A 282 19.87 -8.83 -1.01
CA GLU A 282 21.10 -9.59 -1.25
C GLU A 282 21.16 -10.00 -2.70
N VAL A 283 22.17 -9.52 -3.42
CA VAL A 283 22.34 -9.79 -4.85
C VAL A 283 23.81 -9.89 -5.22
N CYS A 284 24.12 -10.77 -6.15
CA CYS A 284 25.43 -10.82 -6.81
C CYS A 284 25.29 -10.06 -8.15
N LEU A 285 26.00 -8.95 -8.26
CA LEU A 285 26.06 -8.15 -9.49
C LEU A 285 27.20 -8.69 -10.35
N GLU A 286 26.85 -9.23 -11.52
CA GLU A 286 27.83 -9.84 -12.43
C GLU A 286 28.51 -8.78 -13.29
N MET A 287 29.76 -9.05 -13.64
CA MET A 287 30.55 -8.26 -14.60
C MET A 287 31.12 -9.19 -15.68
N GLU A 288 30.90 -8.85 -16.94
CA GLU A 288 31.21 -9.73 -18.11
C GLU A 288 32.66 -10.22 -18.17
N ASP A 289 33.61 -9.46 -17.62
CA ASP A 289 35.08 -9.75 -17.75
C ASP A 289 35.75 -10.05 -16.39
N ALA A 290 35.03 -10.14 -15.27
CA ALA A 290 35.62 -10.36 -13.95
C ALA A 290 35.52 -11.84 -13.52
N THR A 291 36.68 -12.43 -13.19
CA THR A 291 36.76 -13.78 -12.56
C THR A 291 36.87 -13.72 -11.04
N GLU A 292 37.04 -12.56 -10.46
CA GLU A 292 37.17 -12.31 -9.03
C GLU A 292 36.34 -11.10 -8.61
N SER A 293 35.98 -11.05 -7.32
CA SER A 293 35.25 -9.89 -6.76
C SER A 293 36.10 -8.63 -6.84
N GLN A 294 35.49 -7.53 -7.21
CA GLN A 294 36.15 -6.24 -7.27
C GLN A 294 35.21 -5.07 -6.96
N VAL A 295 35.80 -3.96 -6.56
CA VAL A 295 35.06 -2.71 -6.36
C VAL A 295 35.25 -1.82 -7.58
N VAL A 296 34.13 -1.43 -8.19
CA VAL A 296 34.12 -0.55 -9.39
C VAL A 296 33.54 0.82 -9.05
N PRO A 297 34.11 1.91 -9.55
CA PRO A 297 33.57 3.24 -9.34
C PRO A 297 32.30 3.43 -10.19
N VAL A 298 31.22 3.86 -9.53
CA VAL A 298 29.90 4.09 -10.14
C VAL A 298 29.33 5.43 -9.73
N GLN A 299 28.47 5.97 -10.59
CA GLN A 299 27.56 7.06 -10.29
C GLN A 299 26.16 6.48 -10.12
N LEU A 300 25.36 7.11 -9.26
CA LEU A 300 24.03 6.65 -8.96
C LEU A 300 22.98 7.50 -9.69
N ARG A 301 21.96 6.81 -10.16
CA ARG A 301 20.77 7.39 -10.79
C ARG A 301 19.54 6.68 -10.24
N THR A 302 18.59 7.44 -9.76
CA THR A 302 17.34 6.91 -9.23
C THR A 302 16.19 7.21 -10.17
N ILE A 303 15.32 6.23 -10.39
CA ILE A 303 14.06 6.38 -11.10
C ILE A 303 12.94 5.95 -10.16
N LEU A 304 12.00 6.83 -9.89
CA LEU A 304 10.74 6.46 -9.27
C LEU A 304 9.75 6.10 -10.36
N THR A 305 9.47 4.81 -10.50
CA THR A 305 8.63 4.33 -11.61
C THR A 305 7.16 4.72 -11.39
N GLU A 306 6.40 4.76 -12.46
CA GLU A 306 4.95 5.04 -12.46
C GLU A 306 4.11 3.97 -11.75
N VAL A 307 4.69 2.80 -11.51
CA VAL A 307 4.05 1.72 -10.75
C VAL A 307 4.42 1.73 -9.26
N GLY A 308 5.18 2.75 -8.81
CA GLY A 308 5.59 2.91 -7.41
C GLY A 308 6.71 1.96 -7.00
N ALA A 309 7.61 1.61 -7.92
CA ALA A 309 8.87 0.95 -7.62
C ALA A 309 10.02 1.95 -7.70
N LEU A 310 11.00 1.82 -6.83
CA LEU A 310 12.23 2.58 -6.86
C LEU A 310 13.31 1.77 -7.55
N GLU A 311 13.82 2.28 -8.68
CA GLU A 311 14.98 1.71 -9.37
C GLU A 311 16.21 2.54 -9.05
N LEU A 312 17.22 1.92 -8.48
CA LEU A 312 18.54 2.51 -8.28
C LEU A 312 19.50 1.93 -9.32
N TRP A 313 19.93 2.76 -10.24
CA TRP A 313 20.89 2.42 -11.26
C TRP A 313 22.30 2.82 -10.83
N CYS A 314 23.23 1.87 -10.87
CA CYS A 314 24.65 2.06 -10.64
C CYS A 314 25.35 2.08 -12.00
N GLU A 315 25.71 3.25 -12.48
CA GLU A 315 26.34 3.46 -13.79
C GLU A 315 27.86 3.58 -13.61
N LYS A 316 28.62 2.68 -14.23
CA LYS A 316 30.09 2.77 -14.21
C LYS A 316 30.55 4.11 -14.77
N THR A 317 31.55 4.74 -14.17
CA THR A 317 31.98 6.10 -14.53
C THR A 317 32.49 6.22 -15.97
N ASP A 318 32.95 5.12 -16.58
CA ASP A 318 33.34 5.06 -18.00
C ASP A 318 32.15 4.79 -18.94
N GLY A 319 30.94 4.58 -18.41
CA GLY A 319 29.74 4.31 -19.19
C GLY A 319 29.67 2.92 -19.83
N SER A 320 30.63 2.02 -19.55
CA SER A 320 30.69 0.69 -20.19
C SER A 320 29.66 -0.30 -19.66
N GLN A 321 29.21 -0.15 -18.45
CA GLN A 321 28.28 -1.07 -17.81
C GLN A 321 27.40 -0.37 -16.79
N GLN A 322 26.20 -0.93 -16.54
CA GLN A 322 25.26 -0.45 -15.54
C GLN A 322 24.56 -1.63 -14.85
N TRP A 323 24.22 -1.45 -13.60
CA TRP A 323 23.48 -2.42 -12.79
C TRP A 323 22.24 -1.77 -12.19
N LYS A 324 21.16 -2.53 -12.09
CA LYS A 324 19.90 -2.08 -11.54
C LYS A 324 19.59 -2.81 -10.22
N LEU A 325 19.28 -2.06 -9.20
CA LEU A 325 18.63 -2.53 -7.96
C LEU A 325 17.19 -2.01 -7.97
N GLU A 326 16.23 -2.88 -7.66
CA GLU A 326 14.81 -2.52 -7.67
C GLU A 326 14.18 -2.81 -6.31
N PHE A 327 13.52 -1.80 -5.75
CA PHE A 327 12.83 -1.86 -4.47
C PHE A 327 11.35 -1.55 -4.68
N ASN A 328 10.47 -2.44 -4.19
CA ASN A 328 9.03 -2.24 -4.28
C ASN A 328 8.54 -1.44 -3.08
N LEU A 329 8.03 -0.23 -3.30
CA LEU A 329 7.57 0.69 -2.26
C LEU A 329 6.12 0.46 -1.82
N ARG A 330 5.37 -0.41 -2.52
CA ARG A 330 3.92 -0.63 -2.27
C ARG A 330 3.59 -1.74 -1.28
N ASN A 331 4.58 -2.45 -0.76
CA ASN A 331 4.36 -3.57 0.16
C ASN A 331 4.37 -3.16 1.65
N GLU A 332 4.04 -1.90 1.94
CA GLU A 332 3.94 -1.37 3.31
C GLU A 332 2.51 -1.07 3.75
#